data_d2ca2e18edc577e3c797752e9aa6ea58
#
_entry.id   d2ca2e18edc577e3c797752e9aa6ea58
#
_cell.length_a   1.000
_cell.length_b   1.000
_cell.length_c   1.000
_cell.angle_alpha   90.00
_cell.angle_beta   90.00
_cell.angle_gamma   90.00
#
_symmetry.space_group_name_H-M   'P 1'
#
loop_
_entity.id
_entity.type
_entity.pdbx_description
1 polymer ?
#
loop_
_entity_poly.entity_id
_entity_poly.type
_entity_poly.pdbx_seq_one_letter_code
_entity_poly.pdbx_strand_id
1 'polypeptide(L)'
;MLTFRKSVIAAGFVLTIIYLLTRSHSHAYTASVSSTRTENEVAAAVAAAVANTKASNYDGSGARTGYSPSEPATTAILPKGAGRKQSPTQQVMKDTSKLSLVDQLAYQFPYDLETKFPAYIWQTWKYTPASADFGDDFRPAEASWSEKHPGFIHEVITDQVAVHLMRHLYASTPEVLEAYDAMPLPILKADFFRYLILLARGGIYSDIDTHALKSALDWIPESVPHEAVGLVIGIEADPDRPDWADWYSRRIQFCQWTIQAKSGHPVLREIVANITQETLRRKRAGILTHIADDKVVDFTGPAVWTDIIFDFFNNEKYFDMKNSKGRITWEAFTGMTTPKKVGDVVILPITSFSPGVQQMGAGDYDDPMAYVRHEFEGTLPLLRITPLTLVSPLSPASRTTLN
;
A
#
# COMPACT_ATOMS: atom_id res chain seq x y z
N MET A 1 -3.89 42.50 18.12
CA MET A 1 -4.69 41.25 18.28
C MET A 1 -4.02 40.02 17.70
N LEU A 2 -3.12 40.10 16.72
CA LEU A 2 -2.44 38.95 16.10
C LEU A 2 -1.43 38.25 17.05
N THR A 3 -0.79 38.96 17.97
CA THR A 3 0.20 38.40 18.90
C THR A 3 -0.39 37.52 19.99
N PHE A 4 -1.59 37.82 20.46
CA PHE A 4 -2.25 37.04 21.51
C PHE A 4 -2.72 35.65 21.00
N ARG A 5 -3.21 35.56 19.76
CA ARG A 5 -3.57 34.27 19.16
C ARG A 5 -2.36 33.33 18.95
N LYS A 6 -1.22 33.88 18.54
CA LYS A 6 0.03 33.12 18.41
C LYS A 6 0.55 32.60 19.76
N SER A 7 0.42 33.37 20.82
CA SER A 7 0.84 32.97 22.18
C SER A 7 -0.08 31.87 22.77
N VAL A 8 -1.38 31.89 22.50
CA VAL A 8 -2.32 30.85 22.96
C VAL A 8 -2.08 29.53 22.22
N ILE A 9 -1.78 29.59 20.92
CA ILE A 9 -1.44 28.40 20.13
C ILE A 9 -0.11 27.80 20.60
N ALA A 10 0.91 28.61 20.86
CA ALA A 10 2.19 28.15 21.38
C ALA A 10 2.06 27.51 22.78
N ALA A 11 1.22 28.05 23.65
CA ALA A 11 0.98 27.50 24.98
C ALA A 11 0.22 26.15 24.91
N GLY A 12 -0.74 26.02 24.03
CA GLY A 12 -1.42 24.75 23.76
C GLY A 12 -0.45 23.66 23.30
N PHE A 13 0.48 24.03 22.41
CA PHE A 13 1.49 23.12 21.87
C PHE A 13 2.46 22.61 22.96
N VAL A 14 2.92 23.50 23.84
CA VAL A 14 3.80 23.13 24.96
C VAL A 14 3.10 22.21 25.95
N LEU A 15 1.83 22.46 26.27
CA LEU A 15 1.04 21.62 27.17
C LEU A 15 0.80 20.21 26.59
N THR A 16 0.57 20.11 25.29
CA THR A 16 0.40 18.83 24.60
C THR A 16 1.70 18.02 24.59
N ILE A 17 2.84 18.67 24.33
CA ILE A 17 4.15 18.02 24.41
C ILE A 17 4.46 17.55 25.84
N ILE A 18 4.18 18.35 26.86
CA ILE A 18 4.37 17.97 28.27
C ILE A 18 3.47 16.79 28.63
N TYR A 19 2.21 16.77 28.18
CA TYR A 19 1.29 15.67 28.39
C TYR A 19 1.78 14.36 27.73
N LEU A 20 2.27 14.44 26.50
CA LEU A 20 2.82 13.29 25.79
C LEU A 20 4.10 12.76 26.44
N LEU A 21 4.99 13.65 26.86
CA LEU A 21 6.23 13.27 27.56
C LEU A 21 5.96 12.67 28.95
N THR A 22 5.01 13.17 29.70
CA THR A 22 4.62 12.60 31.03
C THR A 22 3.92 11.24 30.87
N ARG A 23 3.15 11.02 29.80
CA ARG A 23 2.51 9.73 29.54
C ARG A 23 3.51 8.67 29.06
N SER A 24 4.57 9.06 28.35
CA SER A 24 5.65 8.15 27.90
C SER A 24 6.55 7.69 29.06
N HIS A 25 6.66 8.45 30.15
CA HIS A 25 7.50 8.08 31.31
C HIS A 25 6.83 7.13 32.31
N SER A 26 5.50 6.94 32.26
CA SER A 26 4.78 6.03 33.17
C SER A 26 4.80 4.56 32.73
N HIS A 27 5.32 4.21 31.56
CA HIS A 27 5.38 2.83 31.05
C HIS A 27 6.78 2.19 30.99
N ALA A 28 7.80 2.82 31.58
CA ALA A 28 9.19 2.32 31.53
C ALA A 28 9.59 1.41 32.72
N TYR A 29 8.65 0.89 33.49
CA TYR A 29 8.95 -0.04 34.59
C TYR A 29 8.04 -1.27 34.52
N THR A 30 8.37 -2.23 33.68
CA THR A 30 8.20 -3.69 33.83
C THR A 30 8.46 -4.38 32.47
N ALA A 31 9.69 -4.50 32.08
CA ALA A 31 10.06 -5.35 30.95
C ALA A 31 11.40 -6.02 31.23
N SER A 32 11.39 -6.97 32.15
CA SER A 32 12.45 -7.98 32.23
C SER A 32 11.84 -9.30 32.70
N VAL A 33 11.22 -10.03 31.78
CA VAL A 33 11.09 -11.50 31.73
C VAL A 33 10.27 -11.82 30.47
N SER A 34 10.86 -12.26 29.39
CA SER A 34 10.30 -13.10 28.32
C SER A 34 10.96 -12.85 26.93
N SER A 35 12.27 -12.97 26.83
CA SER A 35 12.90 -12.86 25.50
C SER A 35 12.85 -14.17 24.66
N THR A 36 12.69 -15.32 25.29
CA THR A 36 12.73 -16.61 24.60
C THR A 36 11.37 -17.07 24.01
N ARG A 37 10.26 -16.56 24.51
CA ARG A 37 8.92 -16.92 24.01
C ARG A 37 8.55 -16.13 22.74
N THR A 38 8.97 -14.88 22.67
CA THR A 38 8.71 -13.99 21.53
C THR A 38 9.50 -14.40 20.27
N GLU A 39 10.73 -14.90 20.38
CA GLU A 39 11.50 -15.35 19.22
C GLU A 39 10.87 -16.57 18.54
N ASN A 40 10.31 -17.50 19.32
CA ASN A 40 9.63 -18.67 18.76
C ASN A 40 8.29 -18.31 18.11
N GLU A 41 7.54 -17.35 18.65
CA GLU A 41 6.28 -16.85 18.06
C GLU A 41 6.54 -16.08 16.76
N VAL A 42 7.59 -15.25 16.73
CA VAL A 42 8.01 -14.54 15.51
C VAL A 42 8.50 -15.52 14.44
N ALA A 43 9.29 -16.52 14.83
CA ALA A 43 9.74 -17.56 13.91
C ALA A 43 8.57 -18.38 13.36
N ALA A 44 7.55 -18.67 14.18
CA ALA A 44 6.35 -19.37 13.77
C ALA A 44 5.48 -18.51 12.81
N ALA A 45 5.33 -17.21 13.08
CA ALA A 45 4.61 -16.29 12.20
C ALA A 45 5.31 -16.11 10.84
N VAL A 46 6.64 -15.99 10.84
CA VAL A 46 7.44 -15.95 9.59
C VAL A 46 7.33 -17.26 8.84
N ALA A 47 7.41 -18.40 9.55
CA ALA A 47 7.25 -19.73 8.95
C ALA A 47 5.85 -19.93 8.36
N ALA A 48 4.79 -19.45 9.02
CA ALA A 48 3.42 -19.49 8.52
C ALA A 48 3.26 -18.60 7.28
N ALA A 49 3.76 -17.36 7.31
CA ALA A 49 3.73 -16.46 6.15
C ALA A 49 4.50 -17.01 4.94
N VAL A 50 5.62 -17.71 5.19
CA VAL A 50 6.42 -18.38 4.16
C VAL A 50 5.77 -19.68 3.67
N ALA A 51 5.14 -20.46 4.54
CA ALA A 51 4.47 -21.73 4.20
C ALA A 51 3.20 -21.48 3.37
N ASN A 52 2.39 -20.49 3.74
CA ASN A 52 1.19 -20.11 3.00
C ASN A 52 1.50 -19.67 1.57
N THR A 53 2.68 -19.12 1.31
CA THR A 53 3.12 -18.76 -0.05
C THR A 53 3.46 -19.96 -0.94
N LYS A 54 3.79 -21.12 -0.37
CA LYS A 54 4.01 -22.35 -1.14
C LYS A 54 2.70 -23.06 -1.50
N ALA A 55 1.65 -22.88 -0.70
CA ALA A 55 0.35 -23.51 -0.92
C ALA A 55 -0.48 -22.86 -2.03
N SER A 56 -0.31 -21.55 -2.28
CA SER A 56 -1.09 -20.82 -3.28
C SER A 56 -0.66 -21.05 -4.74
N ASN A 57 0.47 -21.72 -4.95
CA ASN A 57 0.94 -22.10 -6.31
C ASN A 57 0.48 -23.49 -6.77
N TYR A 58 -0.44 -24.15 -6.04
CA TYR A 58 -0.97 -25.45 -6.42
C TYR A 58 -2.38 -25.28 -6.99
N ASP A 59 -2.47 -25.42 -8.31
CA ASP A 59 -3.75 -25.39 -9.06
C ASP A 59 -4.58 -26.63 -8.72
N GLY A 60 -5.70 -26.43 -8.06
CA GLY A 60 -6.63 -27.47 -7.64
C GLY A 60 -7.73 -27.74 -8.67
N SER A 61 -7.40 -28.25 -9.88
CA SER A 61 -8.39 -28.85 -10.76
C SER A 61 -8.33 -30.38 -10.65
N GLY A 62 -9.17 -30.94 -9.81
CA GLY A 62 -9.28 -32.39 -9.64
C GLY A 62 -10.71 -32.81 -9.31
N ALA A 63 -11.51 -33.05 -10.31
CA ALA A 63 -12.80 -33.71 -10.17
C ALA A 63 -12.62 -35.12 -9.65
N ARG A 64 -13.33 -35.46 -8.55
CA ARG A 64 -13.44 -36.85 -8.04
C ARG A 64 -14.50 -37.60 -8.83
N THR A 65 -14.09 -38.60 -9.58
CA THR A 65 -14.95 -39.71 -9.97
C THR A 65 -14.40 -41.00 -9.37
N GLY A 66 -15.32 -41.78 -8.80
CA GLY A 66 -15.01 -43.00 -8.07
C GLY A 66 -14.45 -44.12 -8.94
N TYR A 67 -13.67 -44.97 -8.28
CA TYR A 67 -13.02 -46.11 -8.91
C TYR A 67 -13.40 -47.42 -8.24
N SER A 68 -13.61 -48.45 -9.08
CA SER A 68 -13.64 -49.84 -8.73
C SER A 68 -12.77 -50.67 -9.74
N PRO A 69 -12.04 -51.71 -9.29
CA PRO A 69 -10.93 -52.25 -10.05
C PRO A 69 -11.27 -53.47 -10.90
N SER A 70 -10.60 -53.64 -12.05
CA SER A 70 -10.36 -54.96 -12.70
C SER A 70 -9.24 -54.86 -13.74
N GLU A 71 -8.25 -55.76 -13.63
CA GLU A 71 -7.18 -56.06 -14.58
C GLU A 71 -7.66 -56.71 -15.89
N PRO A 72 -6.84 -57.02 -16.94
CA PRO A 72 -5.36 -57.13 -17.01
C PRO A 72 -4.66 -56.54 -18.27
N ALA A 73 -3.34 -56.62 -18.25
CA ALA A 73 -2.30 -56.29 -19.19
C ALA A 73 -2.58 -56.42 -20.68
N THR A 74 -2.17 -55.36 -21.44
CA THR A 74 -1.81 -55.51 -22.87
C THR A 74 -0.53 -54.67 -23.13
N THR A 75 0.49 -55.37 -23.67
CA THR A 75 1.80 -54.85 -24.02
C THR A 75 1.69 -53.77 -25.10
N ALA A 76 1.93 -52.50 -24.76
CA ALA A 76 1.99 -51.40 -25.71
C ALA A 76 3.44 -51.14 -26.10
N ILE A 77 3.73 -51.24 -27.38
CA ILE A 77 5.00 -50.96 -28.05
C ILE A 77 5.31 -49.47 -27.90
N LEU A 78 6.47 -49.15 -27.27
CA LEU A 78 6.98 -47.78 -27.16
C LEU A 78 7.40 -47.23 -28.52
N PRO A 79 6.94 -46.04 -28.94
CA PRO A 79 7.50 -45.37 -30.10
C PRO A 79 8.94 -44.92 -29.82
N LYS A 80 9.88 -45.36 -30.64
CA LYS A 80 11.22 -44.83 -30.72
C LYS A 80 11.19 -43.37 -31.14
N GLY A 81 11.52 -42.41 -30.22
CA GLY A 81 11.62 -41.01 -30.57
C GLY A 81 11.33 -40.02 -29.44
N ALA A 82 11.19 -40.47 -28.19
CA ALA A 82 11.12 -39.53 -27.07
C ALA A 82 12.51 -38.91 -26.84
N GLY A 83 12.71 -37.70 -27.30
CA GLY A 83 13.90 -36.90 -27.03
C GLY A 83 14.17 -36.86 -25.52
N ARG A 84 15.38 -37.19 -25.17
CA ARG A 84 15.93 -37.11 -23.82
C ARG A 84 15.58 -35.72 -23.28
N LYS A 85 14.65 -35.63 -22.31
CA LYS A 85 14.42 -34.38 -21.54
C LYS A 85 15.77 -33.96 -21.00
N GLN A 86 16.31 -32.87 -21.53
CA GLN A 86 17.52 -32.27 -20.96
C GLN A 86 17.20 -31.99 -19.49
N SER A 87 18.08 -32.48 -18.62
CA SER A 87 18.10 -32.11 -17.21
C SER A 87 18.06 -30.58 -17.15
N PRO A 88 17.34 -29.97 -16.19
CA PRO A 88 17.37 -28.53 -16.05
C PRO A 88 18.82 -28.10 -15.99
N THR A 89 19.31 -27.45 -17.03
CA THR A 89 20.64 -26.85 -17.04
C THR A 89 20.66 -25.95 -15.81
N GLN A 90 21.59 -26.18 -14.89
CA GLN A 90 21.84 -25.25 -13.78
C GLN A 90 22.02 -23.87 -14.41
N GLN A 91 21.00 -23.02 -14.30
CA GLN A 91 21.13 -21.65 -14.73
C GLN A 91 22.23 -21.06 -13.85
N VAL A 92 23.37 -20.74 -14.47
CA VAL A 92 24.43 -20.00 -13.80
C VAL A 92 23.77 -18.76 -13.24
N MET A 93 23.76 -18.61 -11.91
CA MET A 93 23.20 -17.43 -11.26
C MET A 93 23.89 -16.19 -11.87
N LYS A 94 23.11 -15.38 -12.55
CA LYS A 94 23.62 -14.17 -13.18
C LYS A 94 24.14 -13.26 -12.08
N ASP A 95 25.39 -12.83 -12.17
CA ASP A 95 25.91 -11.78 -11.28
C ASP A 95 25.09 -10.48 -11.51
N THR A 96 24.21 -10.19 -10.57
CA THR A 96 23.33 -9.02 -10.63
C THR A 96 23.97 -7.78 -10.00
N SER A 97 25.14 -7.90 -9.36
CA SER A 97 25.79 -6.80 -8.63
C SER A 97 26.12 -5.58 -9.50
N LYS A 98 26.25 -5.77 -10.81
CA LYS A 98 26.54 -4.72 -11.80
C LYS A 98 25.29 -4.10 -12.43
N LEU A 99 24.13 -4.62 -12.14
CA LEU A 99 22.88 -4.09 -12.65
C LEU A 99 22.43 -2.88 -11.81
N SER A 100 21.61 -2.01 -12.43
CA SER A 100 20.90 -0.98 -11.65
C SER A 100 20.00 -1.63 -10.58
N LEU A 101 19.69 -0.94 -9.50
CA LEU A 101 18.81 -1.49 -8.46
C LEU A 101 17.45 -1.88 -9.02
N VAL A 102 16.89 -1.08 -9.95
CA VAL A 102 15.62 -1.41 -10.64
C VAL A 102 15.73 -2.74 -11.40
N ASP A 103 16.86 -2.99 -12.09
CA ASP A 103 17.07 -4.23 -12.83
C ASP A 103 17.35 -5.42 -11.91
N GLN A 104 18.01 -5.22 -10.76
CA GLN A 104 18.17 -6.25 -9.72
C GLN A 104 16.80 -6.67 -9.17
N LEU A 105 15.94 -5.69 -8.84
CA LEU A 105 14.57 -5.93 -8.37
C LEU A 105 13.72 -6.61 -9.46
N ALA A 106 13.88 -6.24 -10.72
CA ALA A 106 13.20 -6.88 -11.84
C ALA A 106 13.62 -8.35 -12.02
N TYR A 107 14.89 -8.66 -11.79
CA TYR A 107 15.40 -10.02 -11.82
C TYR A 107 14.91 -10.86 -10.63
N GLN A 108 14.89 -10.26 -9.46
CA GLN A 108 14.45 -10.94 -8.21
C GLN A 108 12.95 -11.16 -8.17
N PHE A 109 12.17 -10.17 -8.61
CA PHE A 109 10.71 -10.19 -8.63
C PHE A 109 10.22 -9.95 -10.07
N PRO A 110 10.23 -11.00 -10.91
CA PRO A 110 9.77 -10.88 -12.29
C PRO A 110 8.28 -10.53 -12.30
N TYR A 111 7.92 -9.62 -13.19
CA TYR A 111 6.52 -9.24 -13.43
C TYR A 111 5.93 -10.07 -14.56
N ASP A 112 4.76 -10.63 -14.30
CA ASP A 112 3.96 -11.32 -15.30
C ASP A 112 2.52 -10.82 -15.24
N LEU A 113 2.11 -10.12 -16.30
CA LEU A 113 0.77 -9.53 -16.40
C LEU A 113 -0.33 -10.60 -16.49
N GLU A 114 -0.04 -11.80 -17.04
CA GLU A 114 -1.04 -12.85 -17.24
C GLU A 114 -1.39 -13.59 -15.94
N THR A 115 -0.58 -13.45 -14.89
CA THR A 115 -0.89 -14.04 -13.58
C THR A 115 -2.11 -13.38 -12.95
N LYS A 116 -2.79 -14.09 -12.03
CA LYS A 116 -3.87 -13.51 -11.22
C LYS A 116 -3.32 -12.60 -10.12
N PHE A 117 -4.15 -11.68 -9.64
CA PHE A 117 -3.84 -10.98 -8.39
C PHE A 117 -3.74 -11.99 -7.25
N PRO A 118 -2.66 -11.95 -6.45
CA PRO A 118 -2.56 -12.79 -5.26
C PRO A 118 -3.66 -12.43 -4.25
N ALA A 119 -4.31 -13.44 -3.66
CA ALA A 119 -5.37 -13.27 -2.70
C ALA A 119 -4.80 -13.03 -1.28
N TYR A 120 -4.01 -12.00 -1.14
CA TYR A 120 -3.42 -11.55 0.13
C TYR A 120 -3.92 -10.16 0.48
N ILE A 121 -4.12 -9.92 1.79
CA ILE A 121 -4.34 -8.60 2.38
C ILE A 121 -3.27 -8.41 3.44
N TRP A 122 -2.50 -7.34 3.30
CA TRP A 122 -1.40 -6.95 4.17
C TRP A 122 -1.76 -5.67 4.91
N GLN A 123 -1.75 -5.71 6.22
CA GLN A 123 -1.84 -4.53 7.09
C GLN A 123 -0.64 -4.51 8.02
N THR A 124 -0.26 -3.34 8.53
CA THR A 124 0.81 -3.22 9.54
C THR A 124 0.27 -2.56 10.79
N TRP A 125 0.66 -3.09 11.95
CA TRP A 125 0.34 -2.50 13.23
C TRP A 125 1.35 -2.91 14.31
N LYS A 126 1.34 -2.23 15.44
CA LYS A 126 2.22 -2.54 16.58
C LYS A 126 1.93 -3.90 17.18
N TYR A 127 0.66 -4.33 17.16
CA TYR A 127 0.16 -5.54 17.78
C TYR A 127 -0.67 -6.36 16.80
N THR A 128 -0.73 -7.67 17.02
CA THR A 128 -1.62 -8.54 16.23
C THR A 128 -3.07 -8.42 16.74
N PRO A 129 -4.09 -8.74 15.93
CA PRO A 129 -5.50 -8.72 16.36
C PRO A 129 -5.80 -9.63 17.58
N ALA A 130 -4.98 -10.66 17.80
CA ALA A 130 -5.11 -11.54 18.98
C ALA A 130 -4.61 -10.91 20.29
N SER A 131 -3.85 -9.81 20.22
CA SER A 131 -3.34 -9.11 21.41
C SER A 131 -4.44 -8.28 22.07
N ALA A 132 -4.42 -8.22 23.40
CA ALA A 132 -5.26 -7.29 24.17
C ALA A 132 -4.90 -5.81 23.89
N ASP A 133 -3.66 -5.55 23.49
CA ASP A 133 -3.14 -4.20 23.20
C ASP A 133 -3.42 -3.72 21.75
N PHE A 134 -4.14 -4.52 20.95
CA PHE A 134 -4.43 -4.17 19.56
C PHE A 134 -5.20 -2.85 19.39
N GLY A 135 -6.05 -2.53 20.36
CA GLY A 135 -6.93 -1.36 20.36
C GLY A 135 -8.30 -1.69 19.77
N ASP A 136 -9.35 -1.45 20.57
CA ASP A 136 -10.73 -1.78 20.17
C ASP A 136 -11.21 -0.92 18.99
N ASP A 137 -10.67 0.29 18.83
CA ASP A 137 -11.02 1.22 17.75
C ASP A 137 -10.65 0.67 16.36
N PHE A 138 -9.58 -0.13 16.26
CA PHE A 138 -9.13 -0.70 14.99
C PHE A 138 -9.77 -2.05 14.63
N ARG A 139 -10.38 -2.75 15.61
CA ARG A 139 -10.98 -4.08 15.36
C ARG A 139 -12.07 -4.10 14.30
N PRO A 140 -13.02 -3.13 14.26
CA PRO A 140 -14.02 -3.09 13.20
C PRO A 140 -13.40 -2.84 11.80
N ALA A 141 -12.37 -1.99 11.75
CA ALA A 141 -11.66 -1.70 10.51
C ALA A 141 -10.95 -2.95 9.98
N GLU A 142 -10.13 -3.60 10.80
CA GLU A 142 -9.42 -4.84 10.48
C GLU A 142 -10.39 -5.94 10.05
N ALA A 143 -11.43 -6.22 10.87
CA ALA A 143 -12.40 -7.28 10.60
C ALA A 143 -13.13 -7.10 9.27
N SER A 144 -13.41 -5.85 8.86
CA SER A 144 -14.10 -5.54 7.59
C SER A 144 -13.37 -6.12 6.38
N TRP A 145 -12.05 -6.17 6.41
CA TRP A 145 -11.25 -6.73 5.32
C TRP A 145 -11.45 -8.23 5.18
N SER A 146 -11.45 -8.98 6.28
CA SER A 146 -11.73 -10.41 6.27
C SER A 146 -13.18 -10.71 5.87
N GLU A 147 -14.14 -9.90 6.32
CA GLU A 147 -15.56 -10.06 6.01
C GLU A 147 -15.86 -9.82 4.53
N LYS A 148 -15.26 -8.80 3.92
CA LYS A 148 -15.49 -8.46 2.49
C LYS A 148 -14.68 -9.32 1.53
N HIS A 149 -13.65 -10.04 2.01
CA HIS A 149 -12.77 -10.84 1.17
C HIS A 149 -12.70 -12.30 1.64
N PRO A 150 -13.84 -13.05 1.64
CA PRO A 150 -13.81 -14.45 2.02
C PRO A 150 -12.87 -15.24 1.09
N GLY A 151 -11.95 -15.99 1.70
CA GLY A 151 -10.96 -16.78 0.96
C GLY A 151 -9.63 -16.06 0.67
N PHE A 152 -9.49 -14.79 1.04
CA PHE A 152 -8.18 -14.12 1.06
C PHE A 152 -7.44 -14.46 2.36
N ILE A 153 -6.12 -14.47 2.28
CA ILE A 153 -5.24 -14.55 3.46
C ILE A 153 -5.01 -13.13 3.95
N HIS A 154 -5.55 -12.81 5.12
CA HIS A 154 -5.40 -11.51 5.76
C HIS A 154 -4.37 -11.58 6.89
N GLU A 155 -3.32 -10.77 6.79
CA GLU A 155 -2.19 -10.74 7.73
C GLU A 155 -1.96 -9.32 8.25
N VAL A 156 -2.03 -9.18 9.58
CA VAL A 156 -1.59 -7.95 10.27
C VAL A 156 -0.16 -8.16 10.75
N ILE A 157 0.76 -7.52 10.06
CA ILE A 157 2.20 -7.67 10.27
C ILE A 157 2.68 -6.67 11.31
N THR A 158 3.28 -7.19 12.41
CA THR A 158 3.91 -6.30 13.41
C THR A 158 5.26 -5.79 12.94
N ASP A 159 5.74 -4.68 13.53
CA ASP A 159 7.04 -4.08 13.18
C ASP A 159 8.20 -5.10 13.24
N GLN A 160 8.19 -5.99 14.24
CA GLN A 160 9.21 -7.03 14.38
C GLN A 160 9.14 -8.07 13.27
N VAL A 161 7.92 -8.54 12.96
CA VAL A 161 7.69 -9.50 11.86
C VAL A 161 8.06 -8.86 10.52
N ALA A 162 7.75 -7.57 10.32
CA ALA A 162 8.11 -6.84 9.11
C ALA A 162 9.63 -6.85 8.86
N VAL A 163 10.45 -6.56 9.89
CA VAL A 163 11.92 -6.60 9.77
C VAL A 163 12.41 -7.99 9.32
N HIS A 164 11.93 -9.05 9.95
CA HIS A 164 12.35 -10.43 9.59
C HIS A 164 11.88 -10.82 8.20
N LEU A 165 10.66 -10.46 7.83
CA LEU A 165 10.09 -10.72 6.51
C LEU A 165 10.87 -9.99 5.42
N MET A 166 11.23 -8.72 5.64
CA MET A 166 12.04 -7.95 4.68
C MET A 166 13.43 -8.56 4.53
N ARG A 167 14.10 -8.94 5.61
CA ARG A 167 15.41 -9.62 5.56
C ARG A 167 15.37 -10.91 4.76
N HIS A 168 14.28 -11.67 4.88
CA HIS A 168 14.11 -12.89 4.08
C HIS A 168 13.86 -12.57 2.60
N LEU A 169 12.94 -11.65 2.31
CA LEU A 169 12.51 -11.35 0.94
C LEU A 169 13.57 -10.63 0.13
N TYR A 170 14.37 -9.76 0.75
CA TYR A 170 15.33 -8.89 0.09
C TYR A 170 16.80 -9.28 0.37
N ALA A 171 17.04 -10.53 0.78
CA ALA A 171 18.40 -11.02 1.09
C ALA A 171 19.39 -10.85 -0.08
N SER A 172 18.92 -10.89 -1.32
CA SER A 172 19.74 -10.70 -2.54
C SER A 172 19.92 -9.25 -2.98
N THR A 173 19.24 -8.30 -2.32
CA THR A 173 19.34 -6.85 -2.56
C THR A 173 19.67 -6.11 -1.26
N PRO A 174 20.90 -6.22 -0.76
CA PRO A 174 21.29 -5.71 0.57
C PRO A 174 21.13 -4.19 0.72
N GLU A 175 21.18 -3.43 -0.38
CA GLU A 175 20.95 -1.98 -0.36
C GLU A 175 19.52 -1.63 0.12
N VAL A 176 18.52 -2.42 -0.27
CA VAL A 176 17.13 -2.24 0.18
C VAL A 176 17.03 -2.48 1.69
N LEU A 177 17.68 -3.52 2.20
CA LEU A 177 17.70 -3.81 3.64
C LEU A 177 18.44 -2.73 4.42
N GLU A 178 19.57 -2.25 3.91
CA GLU A 178 20.32 -1.15 4.52
C GLU A 178 19.46 0.11 4.62
N ALA A 179 18.71 0.42 3.57
CA ALA A 179 17.81 1.57 3.56
C ALA A 179 16.66 1.38 4.58
N TYR A 180 16.00 0.21 4.60
CA TYR A 180 14.92 -0.09 5.52
C TYR A 180 15.37 -0.01 6.99
N ASP A 181 16.51 -0.61 7.32
CA ASP A 181 17.06 -0.59 8.67
C ASP A 181 17.51 0.82 9.09
N ALA A 182 17.97 1.65 8.16
CA ALA A 182 18.45 3.00 8.42
C ALA A 182 17.34 4.02 8.70
N MET A 183 16.09 3.74 8.32
CA MET A 183 14.97 4.69 8.50
C MET A 183 14.72 4.99 9.98
N PRO A 184 14.75 6.28 10.39
CA PRO A 184 14.71 6.66 11.82
C PRO A 184 13.31 6.64 12.41
N LEU A 185 12.25 6.75 11.60
CA LEU A 185 10.87 6.88 12.06
C LEU A 185 10.05 5.65 11.68
N PRO A 186 9.18 5.13 12.57
CA PRO A 186 8.30 4.01 12.27
C PRO A 186 7.41 4.25 11.04
N ILE A 187 6.91 5.48 10.86
CA ILE A 187 6.06 5.84 9.72
C ILE A 187 6.78 5.63 8.38
N LEU A 188 8.06 5.99 8.28
CA LEU A 188 8.86 5.77 7.08
C LEU A 188 9.02 4.28 6.77
N LYS A 189 9.18 3.45 7.80
CA LYS A 189 9.26 2.00 7.65
C LYS A 189 7.94 1.39 7.22
N ALA A 190 6.82 1.86 7.77
CA ALA A 190 5.48 1.43 7.37
C ALA A 190 5.19 1.82 5.91
N ASP A 191 5.50 3.07 5.53
CA ASP A 191 5.38 3.52 4.15
C ASP A 191 6.25 2.69 3.19
N PHE A 192 7.48 2.42 3.56
CA PHE A 192 8.36 1.62 2.71
C PHE A 192 7.94 0.16 2.65
N PHE A 193 7.47 -0.40 3.76
CA PHE A 193 6.99 -1.78 3.84
C PHE A 193 5.86 -2.06 2.85
N ARG A 194 4.88 -1.16 2.68
CA ARG A 194 3.76 -1.37 1.76
C ARG A 194 4.21 -1.60 0.32
N TYR A 195 5.20 -0.86 -0.14
CA TYR A 195 5.76 -1.04 -1.48
C TYR A 195 6.61 -2.32 -1.57
N LEU A 196 7.39 -2.61 -0.54
CA LEU A 196 8.24 -3.80 -0.48
C LEU A 196 7.41 -5.09 -0.49
N ILE A 197 6.37 -5.18 0.34
CA ILE A 197 5.57 -6.40 0.40
C ILE A 197 4.78 -6.62 -0.89
N LEU A 198 4.22 -5.56 -1.46
CA LEU A 198 3.50 -5.64 -2.73
C LEU A 198 4.42 -5.98 -3.90
N LEU A 199 5.65 -5.44 -3.93
CA LEU A 199 6.64 -5.81 -4.95
C LEU A 199 6.98 -7.29 -4.88
N ALA A 200 7.21 -7.80 -3.68
CA ALA A 200 7.66 -9.19 -3.49
C ALA A 200 6.52 -10.21 -3.60
N ARG A 201 5.32 -9.90 -3.14
CA ARG A 201 4.22 -10.84 -2.96
C ARG A 201 2.95 -10.47 -3.71
N GLY A 202 2.75 -9.22 -4.04
CA GLY A 202 1.49 -8.72 -4.57
C GLY A 202 0.35 -8.81 -3.56
N GLY A 203 -0.87 -8.71 -4.02
CA GLY A 203 -2.08 -8.68 -3.21
C GLY A 203 -2.55 -7.26 -2.95
N ILE A 204 -3.19 -7.06 -1.82
CA ILE A 204 -3.68 -5.77 -1.35
C ILE A 204 -2.86 -5.36 -0.13
N TYR A 205 -2.34 -4.14 -0.10
CA TYR A 205 -1.93 -3.48 1.13
C TYR A 205 -3.01 -2.47 1.51
N SER A 206 -3.33 -2.38 2.79
CA SER A 206 -4.19 -1.31 3.31
C SER A 206 -3.79 -0.93 4.73
N ASP A 207 -3.85 0.36 5.08
CA ASP A 207 -3.54 0.80 6.44
C ASP A 207 -4.56 0.25 7.44
N ILE A 208 -4.17 0.10 8.71
CA ILE A 208 -4.97 -0.58 9.74
C ILE A 208 -6.27 0.17 10.09
N ASP A 209 -6.30 1.48 9.86
CA ASP A 209 -7.43 2.38 10.10
C ASP A 209 -8.34 2.56 8.86
N THR A 210 -8.34 1.56 7.98
CA THR A 210 -9.19 1.52 6.79
C THR A 210 -10.29 0.47 6.92
N HIS A 211 -11.49 0.80 6.44
CA HIS A 211 -12.61 -0.14 6.33
C HIS A 211 -12.83 -0.56 4.88
N ALA A 212 -12.86 -1.85 4.61
CA ALA A 212 -13.35 -2.37 3.35
C ALA A 212 -14.88 -2.24 3.31
N LEU A 213 -15.41 -1.42 2.42
CA LEU A 213 -16.85 -1.27 2.18
C LEU A 213 -17.34 -2.34 1.21
N LYS A 214 -16.50 -2.68 0.21
CA LYS A 214 -16.78 -3.70 -0.81
C LYS A 214 -15.55 -4.58 -1.07
N SER A 215 -15.79 -5.71 -1.72
CA SER A 215 -14.71 -6.61 -2.13
C SER A 215 -13.81 -5.99 -3.19
N ALA A 216 -12.51 -6.26 -3.12
CA ALA A 216 -11.57 -5.88 -4.18
C ALA A 216 -11.85 -6.57 -5.53
N LEU A 217 -12.66 -7.60 -5.54
CA LEU A 217 -13.14 -8.23 -6.79
C LEU A 217 -14.04 -7.28 -7.59
N ASP A 218 -14.63 -6.27 -6.93
CA ASP A 218 -15.52 -5.27 -7.53
C ASP A 218 -14.77 -3.99 -7.97
N TRP A 219 -13.45 -3.88 -7.67
CA TRP A 219 -12.69 -2.65 -7.97
C TRP A 219 -12.38 -2.47 -9.45
N ILE A 220 -12.26 -3.57 -10.18
CA ILE A 220 -11.98 -3.55 -11.61
C ILE A 220 -13.33 -3.62 -12.34
N PRO A 221 -13.65 -2.67 -13.23
CA PRO A 221 -14.89 -2.72 -14.00
C PRO A 221 -15.01 -4.02 -14.81
N GLU A 222 -16.19 -4.60 -14.90
CA GLU A 222 -16.47 -5.83 -15.68
C GLU A 222 -16.04 -5.74 -17.15
N SER A 223 -16.04 -4.51 -17.72
CA SER A 223 -15.56 -4.26 -19.08
C SER A 223 -14.05 -4.38 -19.26
N VAL A 224 -13.28 -4.46 -18.15
CA VAL A 224 -11.81 -4.56 -18.16
C VAL A 224 -11.41 -5.98 -17.77
N PRO A 225 -10.76 -6.75 -18.64
CA PRO A 225 -10.24 -8.07 -18.29
C PRO A 225 -9.24 -7.98 -17.13
N HIS A 226 -9.43 -8.78 -16.09
CA HIS A 226 -8.56 -8.80 -14.91
C HIS A 226 -7.10 -9.15 -15.26
N GLU A 227 -6.91 -9.98 -16.29
CA GLU A 227 -5.58 -10.35 -16.80
C GLU A 227 -4.83 -9.15 -17.39
N ALA A 228 -5.57 -8.14 -17.86
CA ALA A 228 -4.99 -6.93 -18.45
C ALA A 228 -4.67 -5.83 -17.40
N VAL A 229 -4.79 -6.14 -16.09
CA VAL A 229 -4.55 -5.21 -14.98
C VAL A 229 -3.48 -5.77 -14.07
N GLY A 230 -2.46 -4.96 -13.80
CA GLY A 230 -1.35 -5.28 -12.90
C GLY A 230 -1.34 -4.47 -11.60
N LEU A 231 -1.98 -3.29 -11.62
CA LEU A 231 -2.03 -2.38 -10.49
C LEU A 231 -3.39 -1.67 -10.43
N VAL A 232 -3.98 -1.57 -9.24
CA VAL A 232 -5.18 -0.76 -8.96
C VAL A 232 -4.85 0.25 -7.87
N ILE A 233 -5.10 1.51 -8.15
CA ILE A 233 -4.88 2.65 -7.24
C ILE A 233 -6.11 3.56 -7.25
N GLY A 234 -6.31 4.35 -6.19
CA GLY A 234 -7.36 5.36 -6.10
C GLY A 234 -6.81 6.77 -6.05
N ILE A 235 -7.65 7.76 -6.31
CA ILE A 235 -7.34 9.16 -6.05
C ILE A 235 -7.61 9.43 -4.57
N GLU A 236 -6.62 9.99 -3.87
CA GLU A 236 -6.71 10.42 -2.47
C GLU A 236 -7.24 11.85 -2.36
N ALA A 237 -6.68 12.75 -3.17
CA ALA A 237 -7.04 14.14 -3.18
C ALA A 237 -7.06 14.69 -4.62
N ASP A 238 -8.10 15.44 -4.93
CA ASP A 238 -8.27 16.20 -6.17
C ASP A 238 -8.87 17.56 -5.82
N PRO A 239 -8.09 18.48 -5.20
CA PRO A 239 -8.60 19.76 -4.72
C PRO A 239 -9.07 20.64 -5.89
N ASP A 240 -10.30 21.17 -5.78
CA ASP A 240 -10.97 22.02 -6.76
C ASP A 240 -10.82 23.53 -6.47
N ARG A 241 -9.86 23.87 -5.59
CA ARG A 241 -9.58 25.24 -5.14
C ARG A 241 -8.31 25.79 -5.77
N PRO A 242 -8.23 27.10 -6.11
CA PRO A 242 -7.06 27.68 -6.76
C PRO A 242 -5.81 27.74 -5.88
N ASP A 243 -5.96 27.78 -4.55
CA ASP A 243 -4.89 27.78 -3.56
C ASP A 243 -4.51 26.35 -3.07
N TRP A 244 -4.74 25.34 -3.91
CA TRP A 244 -4.49 23.94 -3.56
C TRP A 244 -3.06 23.67 -3.05
N ALA A 245 -2.06 24.40 -3.57
CA ALA A 245 -0.67 24.21 -3.22
C ALA A 245 -0.33 24.60 -1.76
N ASP A 246 -1.20 25.39 -1.11
CA ASP A 246 -1.04 25.73 0.31
C ASP A 246 -1.48 24.58 1.24
N TRP A 247 -2.21 23.58 0.68
CA TRP A 247 -2.85 22.50 1.44
C TRP A 247 -2.39 21.10 1.04
N TYR A 248 -1.99 20.90 -0.20
CA TYR A 248 -1.65 19.60 -0.77
C TYR A 248 -0.30 19.64 -1.46
N SER A 249 0.45 18.55 -1.35
CA SER A 249 1.77 18.42 -1.98
C SER A 249 1.70 18.29 -3.50
N ARG A 250 0.57 17.80 -4.03
CA ARG A 250 0.35 17.63 -5.48
C ARG A 250 -1.05 18.08 -5.87
N ARG A 251 -1.19 18.56 -7.13
CA ARG A 251 -2.49 19.00 -7.69
C ARG A 251 -3.51 17.86 -7.73
N ILE A 252 -3.05 16.64 -7.96
CA ILE A 252 -3.78 15.39 -7.73
C ILE A 252 -2.87 14.45 -6.95
N GLN A 253 -3.41 13.67 -6.04
CA GLN A 253 -2.65 12.76 -5.19
C GLN A 253 -3.28 11.38 -5.22
N PHE A 254 -2.47 10.36 -5.49
CA PHE A 254 -2.92 8.96 -5.48
C PHE A 254 -2.76 8.36 -4.09
N CYS A 255 -3.77 7.59 -3.67
CA CYS A 255 -3.72 6.84 -2.43
C CYS A 255 -2.51 5.91 -2.39
N GLN A 256 -1.74 5.99 -1.32
CA GLN A 256 -0.70 5.02 -1.02
C GLN A 256 -1.10 4.06 0.12
N TRP A 257 -2.12 4.43 0.88
CA TRP A 257 -2.60 3.69 2.03
C TRP A 257 -3.53 2.52 1.68
N THR A 258 -3.98 2.40 0.43
CA THR A 258 -4.63 1.22 -0.15
C THR A 258 -4.19 1.04 -1.59
N ILE A 259 -3.57 -0.11 -1.88
CA ILE A 259 -3.02 -0.46 -3.19
C ILE A 259 -3.27 -1.94 -3.44
N GLN A 260 -3.74 -2.31 -4.65
CA GLN A 260 -3.74 -3.70 -5.10
C GLN A 260 -2.76 -3.87 -6.24
N ALA A 261 -1.89 -4.87 -6.16
CA ALA A 261 -0.86 -5.09 -7.17
C ALA A 261 -0.58 -6.58 -7.43
N LYS A 262 -0.19 -6.90 -8.65
CA LYS A 262 0.54 -8.12 -8.96
C LYS A 262 2.00 -7.98 -8.54
N SER A 263 2.63 -9.06 -8.08
CA SER A 263 4.05 -9.02 -7.69
C SER A 263 4.95 -8.59 -8.85
N GLY A 264 6.05 -7.93 -8.55
CA GLY A 264 7.02 -7.49 -9.55
C GLY A 264 6.57 -6.31 -10.41
N HIS A 265 5.44 -5.65 -10.14
CA HIS A 265 4.93 -4.55 -10.97
C HIS A 265 5.97 -3.42 -11.14
N PRO A 266 6.18 -2.90 -12.36
CA PRO A 266 7.22 -1.90 -12.64
C PRO A 266 7.17 -0.65 -11.76
N VAL A 267 5.97 -0.09 -11.50
CA VAL A 267 5.79 1.07 -10.60
C VAL A 267 6.35 0.78 -9.20
N LEU A 268 6.12 -0.44 -8.67
CA LEU A 268 6.63 -0.84 -7.36
C LEU A 268 8.16 -0.98 -7.35
N ARG A 269 8.77 -1.40 -8.46
CA ARG A 269 10.24 -1.43 -8.58
C ARG A 269 10.84 -0.02 -8.55
N GLU A 270 10.23 0.90 -9.30
CA GLU A 270 10.71 2.28 -9.38
C GLU A 270 10.60 2.98 -8.02
N ILE A 271 9.46 2.86 -7.29
CA ILE A 271 9.30 3.48 -5.96
C ILE A 271 10.26 2.87 -4.95
N VAL A 272 10.44 1.55 -4.94
CA VAL A 272 11.38 0.87 -4.02
C VAL A 272 12.81 1.32 -4.31
N ALA A 273 13.21 1.38 -5.57
CA ALA A 273 14.55 1.85 -5.94
C ALA A 273 14.77 3.32 -5.57
N ASN A 274 13.78 4.19 -5.85
CA ASN A 274 13.82 5.61 -5.51
C ASN A 274 14.01 5.84 -4.01
N ILE A 275 13.14 5.24 -3.18
CA ILE A 275 13.21 5.37 -1.71
C ILE A 275 14.52 4.81 -1.19
N THR A 276 14.98 3.67 -1.70
CA THR A 276 16.28 3.07 -1.30
C THR A 276 17.43 4.02 -1.57
N GLN A 277 17.54 4.52 -2.79
CA GLN A 277 18.63 5.40 -3.21
C GLN A 277 18.62 6.71 -2.44
N GLU A 278 17.46 7.32 -2.24
CA GLU A 278 17.31 8.57 -1.51
C GLU A 278 17.63 8.39 -0.01
N THR A 279 17.21 7.28 0.59
CA THR A 279 17.55 6.94 1.98
C THR A 279 19.06 6.81 2.16
N LEU A 280 19.71 6.05 1.30
CA LEU A 280 21.16 5.85 1.37
C LEU A 280 21.94 7.13 1.03
N ARG A 281 21.43 7.97 0.13
CA ARG A 281 21.98 9.29 -0.15
C ARG A 281 21.93 10.18 1.10
N ARG A 282 20.77 10.27 1.77
CA ARG A 282 20.59 11.05 3.01
C ARG A 282 21.44 10.50 4.16
N LYS A 283 21.53 9.18 4.29
CA LYS A 283 22.39 8.51 5.27
C LYS A 283 23.84 8.92 5.09
N ARG A 284 24.37 8.82 3.85
CA ARG A 284 25.76 9.24 3.55
C ARG A 284 26.02 10.72 3.79
N ALA A 285 25.03 11.56 3.57
CA ALA A 285 25.10 13.01 3.83
C ALA A 285 24.90 13.37 5.29
N GLY A 286 24.58 12.44 6.19
CA GLY A 286 24.33 12.69 7.61
C GLY A 286 23.04 13.47 7.91
N ILE A 287 22.08 13.52 6.95
CA ILE A 287 20.82 14.28 7.07
C ILE A 287 19.58 13.42 7.23
N LEU A 288 19.75 12.09 7.32
CA LEU A 288 18.62 11.16 7.41
C LEU A 288 17.82 11.30 8.71
N THR A 289 18.46 11.72 9.80
CA THR A 289 17.83 11.88 11.12
C THR A 289 17.04 13.19 11.29
N HIS A 290 17.13 14.09 10.33
CA HIS A 290 16.51 15.42 10.37
C HIS A 290 15.36 15.52 9.37
N ILE A 291 14.47 14.53 9.36
CA ILE A 291 13.28 14.53 8.51
C ILE A 291 12.16 15.21 9.29
N ALA A 292 11.76 16.39 8.85
CA ALA A 292 10.59 17.07 9.38
C ALA A 292 9.32 16.33 8.97
N ASP A 293 8.27 16.38 9.78
CA ASP A 293 7.03 15.63 9.57
C ASP A 293 6.37 15.95 8.22
N ASP A 294 6.43 17.20 7.78
CA ASP A 294 5.94 17.66 6.47
C ASP A 294 6.72 17.07 5.29
N LYS A 295 7.92 16.52 5.52
CA LYS A 295 8.78 15.91 4.51
C LYS A 295 8.59 14.39 4.37
N VAL A 296 7.85 13.75 5.27
CA VAL A 296 7.49 12.33 5.14
C VAL A 296 6.69 12.09 3.87
N VAL A 297 5.75 12.99 3.57
CA VAL A 297 4.87 12.94 2.38
C VAL A 297 5.68 12.91 1.08
N ASP A 298 6.75 13.71 0.99
CA ASP A 298 7.64 13.79 -0.18
C ASP A 298 8.70 12.69 -0.21
N PHE A 299 8.99 12.04 0.92
CA PHE A 299 10.08 11.07 1.01
C PHE A 299 9.63 9.62 0.81
N THR A 300 8.60 9.18 1.52
CA THR A 300 8.06 7.81 1.42
C THR A 300 6.56 7.79 1.16
N GLY A 301 5.90 8.93 1.31
CA GLY A 301 4.47 9.10 1.35
C GLY A 301 3.81 9.27 -0.03
N PRO A 302 2.57 9.79 -0.04
CA PRO A 302 1.74 9.82 -1.25
C PRO A 302 2.25 10.77 -2.33
N ALA A 303 3.08 11.77 -2.00
CA ALA A 303 3.61 12.68 -3.01
C ALA A 303 4.63 12.00 -3.91
N VAL A 304 5.66 11.35 -3.34
CA VAL A 304 6.64 10.60 -4.14
C VAL A 304 5.99 9.42 -4.87
N TRP A 305 4.99 8.77 -4.27
CA TRP A 305 4.19 7.74 -4.93
C TRP A 305 3.49 8.27 -6.17
N THR A 306 2.84 9.42 -6.05
CA THR A 306 2.16 10.09 -7.17
C THR A 306 3.14 10.47 -8.28
N ASP A 307 4.31 11.03 -7.95
CA ASP A 307 5.34 11.39 -8.92
C ASP A 307 5.83 10.17 -9.69
N ILE A 308 6.14 9.06 -9.02
CA ILE A 308 6.59 7.81 -9.65
C ILE A 308 5.53 7.24 -10.60
N ILE A 309 4.24 7.33 -10.27
CA ILE A 309 3.16 6.90 -11.15
C ILE A 309 3.12 7.76 -12.42
N PHE A 310 3.21 9.08 -12.30
CA PHE A 310 3.27 9.96 -13.47
C PHE A 310 4.54 9.75 -14.31
N ASP A 311 5.67 9.52 -13.66
CA ASP A 311 6.92 9.17 -14.36
C ASP A 311 6.78 7.84 -15.11
N PHE A 312 6.16 6.83 -14.52
CA PHE A 312 5.86 5.56 -15.17
C PHE A 312 4.98 5.76 -16.41
N PHE A 313 3.88 6.51 -16.32
CA PHE A 313 2.98 6.76 -17.44
C PHE A 313 3.63 7.50 -18.60
N ASN A 314 4.71 8.23 -18.35
CA ASN A 314 5.42 9.02 -19.34
C ASN A 314 6.78 8.43 -19.72
N ASN A 315 7.08 7.19 -19.35
CA ASN A 315 8.37 6.55 -19.58
C ASN A 315 8.36 5.72 -20.87
N GLU A 316 9.27 6.06 -21.79
CA GLU A 316 9.45 5.36 -23.06
C GLU A 316 9.78 3.86 -22.90
N LYS A 317 10.30 3.46 -21.76
CA LYS A 317 10.58 2.04 -21.45
C LYS A 317 9.28 1.21 -21.37
N TYR A 318 8.17 1.83 -20.97
CA TYR A 318 6.90 1.15 -20.71
C TYR A 318 5.80 1.53 -21.71
N PHE A 319 5.91 2.71 -22.34
CA PHE A 319 4.86 3.23 -23.22
C PHE A 319 5.46 3.75 -24.54
N ASP A 320 4.70 3.59 -25.62
CA ASP A 320 5.05 4.20 -26.91
C ASP A 320 4.76 5.72 -26.89
N MET A 321 5.70 6.47 -26.33
CA MET A 321 5.58 7.93 -26.19
C MET A 321 5.60 8.66 -27.53
N LYS A 322 6.15 8.06 -28.60
CA LYS A 322 6.22 8.67 -29.93
C LYS A 322 4.87 8.78 -30.60
N ASN A 323 3.98 7.81 -30.34
CA ASN A 323 2.62 7.77 -30.87
C ASN A 323 1.57 8.22 -29.84
N SER A 324 2.00 8.69 -28.66
CA SER A 324 1.10 9.17 -27.61
C SER A 324 0.51 10.56 -27.99
N LYS A 325 -0.66 10.88 -27.41
CA LYS A 325 -1.30 12.20 -27.55
C LYS A 325 -0.65 13.29 -26.67
N GLY A 326 0.57 13.07 -26.20
CA GLY A 326 1.29 13.93 -25.27
C GLY A 326 1.51 13.29 -23.90
N ARG A 327 2.07 14.05 -22.97
CA ARG A 327 2.32 13.58 -21.60
C ARG A 327 1.01 13.43 -20.83
N ILE A 328 0.92 12.37 -20.03
CA ILE A 328 -0.16 12.18 -19.08
C ILE A 328 0.16 13.00 -17.82
N THR A 329 -0.73 13.92 -17.47
CA THR A 329 -0.64 14.80 -16.30
C THR A 329 -1.89 14.67 -15.44
N TRP A 330 -1.97 15.42 -14.34
CA TRP A 330 -3.13 15.47 -13.46
C TRP A 330 -4.45 15.78 -14.21
N GLU A 331 -4.40 16.52 -15.31
CA GLU A 331 -5.56 16.87 -16.14
C GLU A 331 -6.28 15.64 -16.72
N ALA A 332 -5.54 14.53 -16.88
CA ALA A 332 -6.14 13.29 -17.34
C ALA A 332 -7.08 12.65 -16.31
N PHE A 333 -6.95 13.00 -15.04
CA PHE A 333 -7.63 12.32 -13.93
C PHE A 333 -8.50 13.23 -13.07
N THR A 334 -8.29 14.55 -13.09
CA THR A 334 -9.08 15.48 -12.29
C THR A 334 -10.57 15.37 -12.65
N GLY A 335 -11.44 15.35 -11.64
CA GLY A 335 -12.90 15.28 -11.79
C GLY A 335 -13.44 13.98 -12.39
N MET A 336 -12.63 12.93 -12.49
CA MET A 336 -13.12 11.65 -13.01
C MET A 336 -14.11 10.99 -12.04
N THR A 337 -15.21 10.47 -12.56
CA THR A 337 -16.26 9.76 -11.81
C THR A 337 -16.32 8.27 -12.12
N THR A 338 -15.56 7.81 -13.09
CA THR A 338 -15.47 6.41 -13.51
C THR A 338 -14.01 5.97 -13.58
N PRO A 339 -13.70 4.69 -13.36
CA PRO A 339 -12.35 4.17 -13.46
C PRO A 339 -11.71 4.43 -14.82
N LYS A 340 -10.42 4.74 -14.84
CA LYS A 340 -9.62 4.86 -16.06
C LYS A 340 -8.49 3.86 -16.04
N LYS A 341 -8.17 3.30 -17.22
CA LYS A 341 -7.04 2.38 -17.41
C LYS A 341 -5.95 3.06 -18.24
N VAL A 342 -4.72 3.04 -17.73
CA VAL A 342 -3.51 3.50 -18.44
C VAL A 342 -2.50 2.36 -18.42
N GLY A 343 -2.18 1.80 -19.58
CA GLY A 343 -1.39 0.58 -19.65
C GLY A 343 -2.09 -0.56 -18.91
N ASP A 344 -1.46 -1.11 -17.89
CA ASP A 344 -1.98 -2.13 -17.00
C ASP A 344 -2.38 -1.60 -15.61
N VAL A 345 -2.44 -0.27 -15.45
CA VAL A 345 -2.86 0.40 -14.22
C VAL A 345 -4.31 0.86 -14.35
N VAL A 346 -5.15 0.48 -13.39
CA VAL A 346 -6.51 1.01 -13.20
C VAL A 346 -6.46 2.09 -12.12
N ILE A 347 -6.91 3.29 -12.48
CA ILE A 347 -7.06 4.43 -11.59
C ILE A 347 -8.55 4.57 -11.25
N LEU A 348 -8.88 4.47 -9.97
CA LEU A 348 -10.23 4.62 -9.44
C LEU A 348 -10.52 6.10 -9.13
N PRO A 349 -11.77 6.56 -9.28
CA PRO A 349 -12.16 7.92 -8.92
C PRO A 349 -12.00 8.16 -7.41
N ILE A 350 -11.96 9.43 -7.02
CA ILE A 350 -11.78 9.85 -5.62
C ILE A 350 -12.79 9.21 -4.67
N THR A 351 -14.03 9.04 -5.10
CA THR A 351 -15.09 8.36 -4.32
C THR A 351 -14.69 6.95 -3.88
N SER A 352 -13.87 6.25 -4.68
CA SER A 352 -13.60 4.83 -4.43
C SER A 352 -12.80 4.57 -3.16
N PHE A 353 -11.79 5.39 -2.88
CA PHE A 353 -10.95 5.22 -1.70
C PHE A 353 -11.01 6.41 -0.73
N SER A 354 -11.57 7.54 -1.17
CA SER A 354 -11.75 8.74 -0.36
C SER A 354 -13.20 9.26 -0.39
N PRO A 355 -14.22 8.39 -0.12
CA PRO A 355 -15.60 8.86 -0.04
C PRO A 355 -15.75 9.89 1.08
N GLY A 356 -16.65 10.86 0.89
CA GLY A 356 -16.96 11.87 1.91
C GLY A 356 -15.96 13.01 2.05
N VAL A 357 -14.85 13.04 1.26
CA VAL A 357 -13.85 14.14 1.36
C VAL A 357 -14.30 15.47 0.77
N GLN A 358 -15.47 15.50 0.12
CA GLN A 358 -16.11 16.72 -0.43
C GLN A 358 -15.22 17.49 -1.43
N GLN A 359 -14.40 16.77 -2.22
CA GLN A 359 -13.57 17.34 -3.28
C GLN A 359 -14.00 16.80 -4.64
N MET A 360 -14.04 17.66 -5.67
CA MET A 360 -14.32 17.30 -7.06
C MET A 360 -15.52 16.37 -7.25
N GLY A 361 -16.56 16.55 -6.43
CA GLY A 361 -17.77 15.73 -6.50
C GLY A 361 -17.61 14.32 -5.96
N ALA A 362 -16.66 14.08 -5.04
CA ALA A 362 -16.56 12.81 -4.34
C ALA A 362 -17.91 12.43 -3.71
N GLY A 363 -18.39 11.22 -4.02
CA GLY A 363 -19.59 10.65 -3.41
C GLY A 363 -19.38 10.32 -1.94
N ASP A 364 -20.48 10.04 -1.25
CA ASP A 364 -20.47 9.66 0.16
C ASP A 364 -20.21 8.14 0.35
N TYR A 365 -20.21 7.67 1.57
CA TYR A 365 -19.91 6.26 1.93
C TYR A 365 -20.93 5.26 1.37
N ASP A 366 -22.14 5.68 1.04
CA ASP A 366 -23.20 4.86 0.43
C ASP A 366 -23.16 4.87 -1.12
N ASP A 367 -22.26 5.65 -1.71
CA ASP A 367 -22.07 5.68 -3.16
C ASP A 367 -21.70 4.28 -3.70
N PRO A 368 -22.28 3.86 -4.84
CA PRO A 368 -21.90 2.59 -5.49
C PRO A 368 -20.40 2.45 -5.78
N MET A 369 -19.68 3.55 -5.96
CA MET A 369 -18.24 3.56 -6.22
C MET A 369 -17.39 3.68 -4.94
N ALA A 370 -17.97 3.78 -3.73
CA ALA A 370 -17.25 3.77 -2.48
C ALA A 370 -16.80 2.34 -2.12
N TYR A 371 -15.51 2.08 -2.10
CA TYR A 371 -14.93 0.76 -1.90
C TYR A 371 -14.16 0.63 -0.58
N VAL A 372 -13.47 1.68 -0.16
CA VAL A 372 -12.70 1.73 1.08
C VAL A 372 -12.91 3.07 1.76
N ARG A 373 -13.07 3.07 3.08
CA ARG A 373 -13.11 4.27 3.92
C ARG A 373 -11.86 4.32 4.78
N HIS A 374 -11.23 5.48 4.90
CA HIS A 374 -10.07 5.73 5.75
C HIS A 374 -10.46 6.62 6.93
N GLU A 375 -10.10 6.23 8.16
CA GLU A 375 -10.43 7.00 9.37
C GLU A 375 -9.40 8.10 9.68
N PHE A 376 -8.22 8.07 9.05
CA PHE A 376 -7.13 9.03 9.25
C PHE A 376 -6.67 9.16 10.72
N GLU A 377 -6.75 8.06 11.51
CA GLU A 377 -6.39 8.06 12.93
C GLU A 377 -4.88 8.25 13.17
N GLY A 378 -4.04 7.76 12.28
CA GLY A 378 -2.58 7.90 12.33
C GLY A 378 -2.03 9.17 11.70
N THR A 379 -2.87 10.04 11.16
CA THR A 379 -2.43 11.21 10.41
C THR A 379 -1.93 12.29 11.35
N LEU A 380 -0.76 12.87 11.04
CA LEU A 380 -0.22 14.03 11.75
C LEU A 380 -1.28 15.15 11.84
N PRO A 381 -1.39 15.87 12.97
CA PRO A 381 -2.45 16.87 13.22
C PRO A 381 -2.64 17.94 12.13
N LEU A 382 -1.64 18.11 11.25
CA LEU A 382 -1.66 19.07 10.14
C LEU A 382 -2.51 18.60 8.93
N LEU A 383 -2.87 17.32 8.85
CA LEU A 383 -3.65 16.77 7.74
C LEU A 383 -5.10 16.41 8.12
N ARG A 384 -5.52 16.61 9.35
CA ARG A 384 -6.93 16.55 9.72
C ARG A 384 -7.66 17.75 9.10
N ILE A 385 -8.18 17.57 7.90
CA ILE A 385 -9.15 18.48 7.30
C ILE A 385 -10.41 18.35 8.15
N THR A 386 -10.61 19.27 9.09
CA THR A 386 -11.87 19.38 9.82
C THR A 386 -12.94 19.65 8.77
N PRO A 387 -14.02 18.83 8.67
CA PRO A 387 -15.15 19.19 7.82
C PRO A 387 -15.61 20.58 8.25
N LEU A 388 -15.64 21.51 7.32
CA LEU A 388 -16.23 22.82 7.54
C LEU A 388 -17.70 22.59 7.93
N THR A 389 -18.00 22.71 9.21
CA THR A 389 -19.37 22.77 9.70
C THR A 389 -20.05 23.89 8.91
N LEU A 390 -21.03 23.50 8.09
CA LEU A 390 -21.93 24.41 7.38
C LEU A 390 -22.48 25.41 8.40
N VAL A 391 -21.99 26.64 8.35
CA VAL A 391 -22.70 27.77 8.95
C VAL A 391 -23.94 27.96 8.07
N SER A 392 -25.07 27.51 8.58
CA SER A 392 -26.37 27.74 7.94
C SER A 392 -26.52 29.24 7.62
N PRO A 393 -26.93 29.63 6.43
CA PRO A 393 -27.18 31.03 6.14
C PRO A 393 -28.31 31.56 7.05
N LEU A 394 -27.98 32.61 7.79
CA LEU A 394 -28.94 33.34 8.61
C LEU A 394 -30.16 33.75 7.74
N SER A 395 -31.32 33.28 8.15
CA SER A 395 -32.63 33.67 7.58
C SER A 395 -32.77 35.21 7.58
N PRO A 396 -33.21 35.85 6.49
CA PRO A 396 -33.37 37.28 6.47
C PRO A 396 -34.50 37.73 7.43
N ALA A 397 -34.12 38.56 8.39
CA ALA A 397 -35.05 39.17 9.32
C ALA A 397 -36.14 39.94 8.58
N SER A 398 -37.39 39.62 8.87
CA SER A 398 -38.58 40.32 8.42
C SER A 398 -38.51 41.79 8.84
N ARG A 399 -38.47 42.70 7.87
CA ARG A 399 -38.74 44.14 8.09
C ARG A 399 -40.20 44.31 8.41
N THR A 400 -40.50 44.58 9.67
CA THR A 400 -41.80 45.10 10.08
C THR A 400 -41.80 46.59 9.79
N THR A 401 -42.65 47.00 8.85
CA THR A 401 -43.00 48.40 8.63
C THR A 401 -44.00 48.83 9.72
N LEU A 402 -43.60 49.83 10.50
CA LEU A 402 -44.53 50.60 11.34
C LEU A 402 -44.98 51.83 10.55
N ASN A 403 -46.32 51.97 10.42
CA ASN A 403 -46.99 53.22 10.12
C ASN A 403 -46.99 54.15 11.33
#